data_e1a896661f0077e5e4252616a41dd693
#
_entry.id   e1a896661f0077e5e4252616a41dd693
#
_cell.length_a   1.000
_cell.length_b   1.000
_cell.length_c   1.000
_cell.angle_alpha   90.00
_cell.angle_beta   90.00
_cell.angle_gamma   90.00
#
_symmetry.space_group_name_H-M   'P 1'
#
loop_
_entity.id
_entity.type
_entity.pdbx_description
1 polymer ?
#
loop_
_entity_poly.entity_id
_entity_poly.type
_entity_poly.pdbx_seq_one_letter_code
_entity_poly.pdbx_strand_id
1 'polypeptide(L)'
;MSRDEGTAKAKRVQVVGAPPPVHVGIRAPDTDSEHEHEEEHDGHLIDAESGANTNPTDDENESMRELMSVFPDDETDLDLTHLRIKSTKPLNLGRFHNTLIRLGLRQNEIRSMHGKDLGAVPHLKELDLYDNAIEHISGLENNLELEVLDLSFNNIRHVSRIAHLPKCHTLFLVQNKIAHIRPTDLQPPIPLSLRSLELGGNRLRSLENLSQLTNLEELWVGKNKITSLDGIASLKKLKILSIQSNRLTKLEGLDSLEALEELYLSHNGLTKLENLE
;
A
#
# COMPACT_ATOMS: atom_id res chain seq x y z
N MET A 1 -2.84 -53.84 -18.11
CA MET A 1 -3.61 -52.58 -18.18
C MET A 1 -4.00 -52.24 -16.77
N SER A 2 -3.13 -51.55 -16.07
CA SER A 2 -3.38 -51.00 -14.73
C SER A 2 -3.67 -49.52 -14.93
N ARG A 3 -4.87 -49.10 -14.54
CA ARG A 3 -5.26 -47.67 -14.49
C ARG A 3 -4.65 -47.08 -13.20
N ASP A 4 -3.75 -46.16 -13.42
CA ASP A 4 -3.23 -45.29 -12.37
C ASP A 4 -4.30 -44.24 -12.08
N GLU A 5 -5.08 -44.44 -11.02
CA GLU A 5 -5.99 -43.41 -10.48
C GLU A 5 -5.14 -42.46 -9.64
N GLY A 6 -4.70 -41.39 -10.27
CA GLY A 6 -4.10 -40.27 -9.59
C GLY A 6 -5.14 -39.62 -8.66
N THR A 7 -5.10 -39.95 -7.39
CA THR A 7 -5.85 -39.27 -6.35
C THR A 7 -5.37 -37.83 -6.26
N ALA A 8 -6.14 -36.90 -6.83
CA ALA A 8 -5.97 -35.47 -6.56
C ALA A 8 -6.07 -35.27 -5.05
N LYS A 9 -4.97 -34.87 -4.42
CA LYS A 9 -4.98 -34.45 -3.01
C LYS A 9 -5.91 -33.26 -2.87
N ALA A 10 -6.99 -33.42 -2.15
CA ALA A 10 -7.87 -32.32 -1.77
C ALA A 10 -7.04 -31.23 -1.08
N LYS A 11 -7.11 -30.04 -1.62
CA LYS A 11 -6.36 -28.88 -1.15
C LYS A 11 -7.03 -28.40 0.14
N ARG A 12 -6.35 -28.45 1.26
CA ARG A 12 -6.87 -27.94 2.53
C ARG A 12 -6.45 -26.48 2.68
N VAL A 13 -7.39 -25.58 2.47
CA VAL A 13 -7.21 -24.18 2.85
C VAL A 13 -7.33 -24.08 4.37
N GLN A 14 -6.33 -23.49 5.02
CA GLN A 14 -6.36 -23.25 6.45
C GLN A 14 -7.13 -21.96 6.74
N VAL A 15 -8.29 -22.07 7.40
CA VAL A 15 -9.00 -20.89 7.94
C VAL A 15 -8.34 -20.50 9.25
N VAL A 16 -7.68 -19.38 9.29
CA VAL A 16 -6.89 -18.89 10.44
C VAL A 16 -7.69 -17.83 11.20
N GLY A 17 -7.61 -17.85 12.53
CA GLY A 17 -8.39 -16.98 13.41
C GLY A 17 -8.05 -15.50 13.27
N ALA A 18 -6.85 -15.10 13.61
CA ALA A 18 -6.37 -13.74 13.47
C ALA A 18 -4.99 -13.74 12.78
N PRO A 19 -4.75 -12.85 11.82
CA PRO A 19 -3.42 -12.73 11.22
C PRO A 19 -2.41 -12.30 12.29
N PRO A 20 -1.13 -12.67 12.12
CA PRO A 20 -0.08 -12.08 12.93
C PRO A 20 -0.14 -10.55 12.80
N PRO A 21 0.23 -9.80 13.86
CA PRO A 21 0.24 -8.35 13.79
C PRO A 21 1.22 -7.90 12.72
N VAL A 22 0.70 -7.40 11.62
CA VAL A 22 1.48 -6.79 10.56
C VAL A 22 1.89 -5.42 11.09
N HIS A 23 3.16 -5.24 11.34
CA HIS A 23 3.80 -4.02 11.86
C HIS A 23 2.98 -3.24 12.89
N VAL A 24 3.12 -3.60 14.17
CA VAL A 24 2.44 -2.98 15.30
C VAL A 24 3.01 -1.58 15.55
N GLY A 25 2.28 -0.57 15.11
CA GLY A 25 2.38 0.79 15.62
C GLY A 25 1.03 1.18 16.21
N ILE A 26 0.94 1.21 17.54
CA ILE A 26 0.02 1.94 18.42
C ILE A 26 -1.44 2.17 17.95
N ARG A 27 -2.36 1.72 18.77
CA ARG A 27 -3.81 1.83 18.78
C ARG A 27 -4.31 3.25 18.52
N ALA A 28 -5.01 3.48 17.41
CA ALA A 28 -5.79 4.68 17.19
C ALA A 28 -7.19 4.54 17.82
N PRO A 29 -7.79 5.61 18.37
CA PRO A 29 -9.13 5.55 18.93
C PRO A 29 -10.19 5.37 17.84
N ASP A 30 -11.19 4.55 18.13
CA ASP A 30 -12.37 4.36 17.30
C ASP A 30 -13.19 5.67 17.27
N THR A 31 -13.28 6.31 16.13
CA THR A 31 -14.25 7.36 15.87
C THR A 31 -15.07 6.98 14.64
N ASP A 32 -16.15 6.25 14.89
CA ASP A 32 -17.27 6.16 13.95
C ASP A 32 -18.07 7.47 14.04
N SER A 33 -17.94 8.31 13.03
CA SER A 33 -18.95 9.33 12.73
C SER A 33 -19.18 9.30 11.22
N GLU A 34 -20.26 8.63 10.83
CA GLU A 34 -20.77 8.59 9.46
C GLU A 34 -21.49 9.90 9.16
N HIS A 35 -20.92 10.73 8.28
CA HIS A 35 -21.65 11.66 7.46
C HIS A 35 -21.11 11.58 6.04
N GLU A 36 -21.83 10.82 5.21
CA GLU A 36 -21.58 10.70 3.76
C GLU A 36 -22.31 11.82 3.03
N HIS A 37 -21.57 12.71 2.38
CA HIS A 37 -22.03 13.43 1.21
C HIS A 37 -21.09 13.08 0.07
N GLU A 38 -21.61 12.27 -0.86
CA GLU A 38 -20.96 11.97 -2.14
C GLU A 38 -21.27 13.10 -3.11
N GLU A 39 -20.25 13.86 -3.51
CA GLU A 39 -20.28 14.61 -4.77
C GLU A 39 -19.16 14.09 -5.66
N GLU A 40 -19.56 13.31 -6.67
CA GLU A 40 -18.70 12.97 -7.79
C GLU A 40 -18.52 14.22 -8.66
N HIS A 41 -17.35 14.84 -8.59
CA HIS A 41 -16.89 15.77 -9.60
C HIS A 41 -15.62 15.22 -10.24
N ASP A 42 -15.81 14.72 -11.47
CA ASP A 42 -14.75 14.51 -12.43
C ASP A 42 -14.22 15.88 -12.86
N GLY A 43 -13.19 16.35 -12.18
CA GLY A 43 -12.62 17.70 -12.31
C GLY A 43 -11.12 17.63 -12.55
N HIS A 44 -10.77 18.04 -13.75
CA HIS A 44 -9.49 18.52 -14.22
C HIS A 44 -8.52 18.87 -13.08
N LEU A 45 -7.32 18.24 -13.10
CA LEU A 45 -6.21 18.53 -12.20
C LEU A 45 -5.75 19.98 -12.40
N ILE A 46 -6.26 20.86 -11.56
CA ILE A 46 -5.64 22.16 -11.29
C ILE A 46 -4.96 22.00 -9.93
N ASP A 47 -3.68 22.32 -9.85
CA ASP A 47 -2.94 22.45 -8.61
C ASP A 47 -3.62 23.50 -7.72
N ALA A 48 -4.51 23.05 -6.83
CA ALA A 48 -5.15 23.94 -5.85
C ALA A 48 -4.30 23.92 -4.57
N GLU A 49 -3.40 24.86 -4.44
CA GLU A 49 -2.90 25.33 -3.16
C GLU A 49 -4.04 25.97 -2.38
N SER A 50 -4.68 25.21 -1.51
CA SER A 50 -5.56 25.78 -0.47
C SER A 50 -5.55 24.93 0.80
N GLY A 51 -4.63 25.22 1.66
CA GLY A 51 -4.55 24.75 3.04
C GLY A 51 -3.57 25.63 3.80
N ALA A 52 -3.86 25.95 5.05
CA ALA A 52 -3.06 26.83 5.90
C ALA A 52 -1.57 26.69 5.64
N ASN A 53 -0.87 27.81 5.51
CA ASN A 53 0.55 27.91 5.20
C ASN A 53 1.39 27.03 6.15
N THR A 54 1.61 25.77 5.75
CA THR A 54 2.36 24.75 6.48
C THR A 54 3.75 24.52 5.88
N ASN A 55 4.21 25.48 5.08
CA ASN A 55 5.59 25.44 4.63
C ASN A 55 6.52 25.56 5.84
N PRO A 56 7.58 24.73 5.92
CA PRO A 56 8.55 24.83 7.00
C PRO A 56 9.11 26.26 7.05
N THR A 57 9.32 26.77 8.27
CA THR A 57 9.96 28.05 8.49
C THR A 57 11.42 27.99 8.03
N ASP A 58 12.04 29.15 7.82
CA ASP A 58 13.47 29.21 7.45
C ASP A 58 14.34 28.57 8.53
N ASP A 59 14.01 28.76 9.81
CA ASP A 59 14.71 28.14 10.96
C ASP A 59 14.57 26.59 10.96
N GLU A 60 13.37 26.06 10.65
CA GLU A 60 13.15 24.60 10.53
C GLU A 60 13.97 24.02 9.37
N ASN A 61 14.04 24.74 8.25
CA ASN A 61 14.83 24.34 7.10
C ASN A 61 16.33 24.36 7.40
N GLU A 62 16.81 25.34 8.16
CA GLU A 62 18.22 25.46 8.56
C GLU A 62 18.60 24.33 9.52
N SER A 63 17.81 24.08 10.55
CA SER A 63 17.98 22.96 11.48
C SER A 63 18.03 21.61 10.76
N MET A 64 17.20 21.43 9.73
CA MET A 64 17.20 20.19 8.93
C MET A 64 18.46 20.07 8.09
N ARG A 65 18.97 21.18 7.51
CA ARG A 65 20.23 21.17 6.75
C ARG A 65 21.43 20.87 7.65
N GLU A 66 21.44 21.41 8.87
CA GLU A 66 22.47 21.09 9.87
C GLU A 66 22.45 19.60 10.22
N LEU A 67 21.26 19.05 10.52
CA LEU A 67 21.10 17.61 10.76
C LEU A 67 21.62 16.79 9.59
N MET A 68 21.25 17.14 8.37
CA MET A 68 21.69 16.41 7.19
C MET A 68 23.20 16.52 6.94
N SER A 69 23.88 17.54 7.46
CA SER A 69 25.33 17.73 7.27
C SER A 69 26.19 16.70 8.01
N VAL A 70 25.63 15.98 9.01
CA VAL A 70 26.36 14.94 9.76
C VAL A 70 26.50 13.64 8.97
N PHE A 71 25.63 13.41 7.98
CA PHE A 71 25.70 12.22 7.15
C PHE A 71 26.76 12.37 6.06
N PRO A 72 27.60 11.34 5.80
CA PRO A 72 28.54 11.35 4.69
C PRO A 72 27.83 11.28 3.33
N ASP A 73 28.46 11.75 2.25
CA ASP A 73 27.85 11.76 0.90
C ASP A 73 27.69 10.36 0.28
N ASP A 74 28.36 9.37 0.83
CA ASP A 74 28.26 7.96 0.43
C ASP A 74 27.30 7.13 1.30
N GLU A 75 26.43 7.80 2.09
CA GLU A 75 25.41 7.13 2.87
C GLU A 75 24.45 6.32 2.00
N THR A 76 24.14 5.11 2.44
CA THR A 76 23.27 4.17 1.72
C THR A 76 21.93 3.97 2.40
N ASP A 77 21.80 4.30 3.66
CA ASP A 77 20.62 4.07 4.49
C ASP A 77 20.37 5.29 5.39
N LEU A 78 19.37 6.08 5.09
CA LEU A 78 18.96 7.23 5.88
C LEU A 78 17.71 6.92 6.67
N ASP A 79 17.81 6.85 7.99
CA ASP A 79 16.66 6.79 8.89
C ASP A 79 16.42 8.17 9.53
N LEU A 80 15.36 8.84 9.06
CA LEU A 80 14.92 10.16 9.50
C LEU A 80 13.55 10.06 10.20
N THR A 81 13.35 9.00 10.97
CA THR A 81 12.10 8.72 11.68
C THR A 81 11.86 9.76 12.78
N HIS A 82 10.60 10.25 12.89
CA HIS A 82 10.12 11.06 14.02
C HIS A 82 10.82 12.43 14.20
N LEU A 83 11.15 13.09 13.09
CA LEU A 83 11.87 14.37 13.07
C LEU A 83 10.97 15.59 12.75
N ARG A 84 9.64 15.39 12.68
CA ARG A 84 8.66 16.43 12.30
C ARG A 84 8.92 17.07 10.94
N ILE A 85 9.48 16.30 10.01
CA ILE A 85 9.77 16.75 8.65
C ILE A 85 8.45 17.07 7.94
N LYS A 86 8.29 18.31 7.46
CA LYS A 86 7.11 18.77 6.71
C LYS A 86 7.32 18.68 5.20
N SER A 87 8.56 18.70 4.74
CA SER A 87 8.94 18.66 3.32
C SER A 87 10.27 17.95 3.15
N THR A 88 10.44 17.23 2.04
CA THR A 88 11.70 16.58 1.67
C THR A 88 12.73 17.54 1.10
N LYS A 89 12.32 18.76 0.72
CA LYS A 89 13.18 19.75 0.08
C LYS A 89 14.45 20.11 0.86
N PRO A 90 14.41 20.37 2.20
CA PRO A 90 15.61 20.70 2.95
C PRO A 90 16.57 19.53 3.16
N LEU A 91 16.15 18.30 2.87
CA LEU A 91 16.99 17.10 3.02
C LEU A 91 18.13 17.03 2.00
N ASN A 92 18.03 17.79 0.91
CA ASN A 92 19.05 17.82 -0.16
C ASN A 92 19.46 16.41 -0.62
N LEU A 93 18.48 15.56 -0.88
CA LEU A 93 18.69 14.12 -1.21
C LEU A 93 19.61 13.91 -2.42
N GLY A 94 19.72 14.91 -3.31
CA GLY A 94 20.56 14.82 -4.49
C GLY A 94 22.06 14.58 -4.21
N ARG A 95 22.55 14.88 -2.99
CA ARG A 95 23.93 14.56 -2.59
C ARG A 95 24.18 13.05 -2.49
N PHE A 96 23.11 12.27 -2.26
CA PHE A 96 23.16 10.81 -2.16
C PHE A 96 22.73 10.11 -3.46
N HIS A 97 22.78 10.81 -4.59
CA HIS A 97 22.29 10.37 -5.90
C HIS A 97 22.76 8.95 -6.29
N ASN A 98 24.04 8.66 -6.03
CA ASN A 98 24.65 7.39 -6.46
C ASN A 98 24.64 6.30 -5.38
N THR A 99 24.24 6.60 -4.16
CA THR A 99 24.51 5.72 -3.02
C THR A 99 23.26 5.32 -2.25
N LEU A 100 22.26 6.19 -2.14
CA LEU A 100 21.11 5.92 -1.28
C LEU A 100 20.26 4.77 -1.80
N ILE A 101 20.11 3.75 -0.95
CA ILE A 101 19.34 2.53 -1.20
C ILE A 101 18.07 2.50 -0.36
N ARG A 102 18.11 3.02 0.87
CA ARG A 102 16.98 3.03 1.80
C ARG A 102 16.75 4.43 2.35
N LEU A 103 15.48 4.84 2.41
CA LEU A 103 15.07 6.12 2.98
C LEU A 103 13.88 5.90 3.92
N GLY A 104 14.11 6.03 5.22
CA GLY A 104 13.11 5.99 6.27
C GLY A 104 12.67 7.41 6.64
N LEU A 105 11.39 7.72 6.39
CA LEU A 105 10.74 8.98 6.72
C LEU A 105 9.49 8.77 7.59
N ARG A 106 9.47 7.69 8.36
CA ARG A 106 8.33 7.32 9.23
C ARG A 106 8.02 8.39 10.26
N GLN A 107 6.72 8.50 10.61
CA GLN A 107 6.25 9.36 11.70
C GLN A 107 6.74 10.81 11.57
N ASN A 108 6.48 11.39 10.41
CA ASN A 108 6.77 12.79 10.11
C ASN A 108 5.47 13.55 9.76
N GLU A 109 5.58 14.79 9.30
CA GLU A 109 4.46 15.66 8.96
C GLU A 109 4.39 15.94 7.45
N ILE A 110 4.92 15.03 6.61
CA ILE A 110 5.02 15.20 5.16
C ILE A 110 3.63 15.13 4.54
N ARG A 111 3.23 16.18 3.81
CA ARG A 111 1.92 16.26 3.13
C ARG A 111 1.99 15.95 1.63
N SER A 112 3.13 16.21 1.03
CA SER A 112 3.32 16.02 -0.41
C SER A 112 4.69 15.41 -0.72
N MET A 113 4.69 14.54 -1.72
CA MET A 113 5.89 13.91 -2.25
C MET A 113 6.39 14.75 -3.44
N HIS A 114 7.60 15.25 -3.36
CA HIS A 114 8.16 16.11 -4.40
C HIS A 114 9.12 15.36 -5.33
N GLY A 115 8.79 15.30 -6.61
CA GLY A 115 9.56 14.56 -7.62
C GLY A 115 10.99 15.04 -7.83
N LYS A 116 11.28 16.32 -7.57
CA LYS A 116 12.65 16.82 -7.63
C LYS A 116 13.55 16.28 -6.52
N ASP A 117 12.96 15.96 -5.36
CA ASP A 117 13.69 15.48 -4.20
C ASP A 117 13.82 13.96 -4.23
N LEU A 118 12.72 13.24 -4.30
CA LEU A 118 12.72 11.77 -4.35
C LEU A 118 13.32 11.23 -5.65
N GLY A 119 13.03 11.86 -6.78
CA GLY A 119 13.60 11.49 -8.08
C GLY A 119 15.10 11.80 -8.21
N ALA A 120 15.69 12.53 -7.25
CA ALA A 120 17.13 12.77 -7.20
C ALA A 120 17.94 11.55 -6.72
N VAL A 121 17.28 10.52 -6.17
CA VAL A 121 17.88 9.27 -5.66
C VAL A 121 17.34 8.05 -6.41
N PRO A 122 17.74 7.85 -7.67
CA PRO A 122 17.14 6.86 -8.56
C PRO A 122 17.43 5.39 -8.16
N HIS A 123 18.46 5.17 -7.35
CA HIS A 123 18.86 3.82 -6.88
C HIS A 123 18.12 3.36 -5.63
N LEU A 124 17.15 4.16 -5.17
CA LEU A 124 16.35 3.83 -4.00
C LEU A 124 15.57 2.53 -4.22
N LYS A 125 15.74 1.57 -3.28
CA LYS A 125 15.05 0.30 -3.26
C LYS A 125 13.94 0.25 -2.23
N GLU A 126 14.11 0.91 -1.10
CA GLU A 126 13.13 0.95 -0.03
C GLU A 126 12.81 2.40 0.33
N LEU A 127 11.52 2.74 0.30
CA LEU A 127 11.00 4.04 0.73
C LEU A 127 9.91 3.82 1.76
N ASP A 128 10.15 4.27 2.98
CA ASP A 128 9.21 4.18 4.08
C ASP A 128 8.69 5.57 4.46
N LEU A 129 7.42 5.82 4.16
CA LEU A 129 6.67 7.03 4.43
C LEU A 129 5.50 6.77 5.40
N TYR A 130 5.59 5.71 6.20
CA TYR A 130 4.60 5.32 7.19
C TYR A 130 4.29 6.47 8.15
N ASP A 131 3.01 6.67 8.48
CA ASP A 131 2.52 7.66 9.43
C ASP A 131 2.99 9.09 9.10
N ASN A 132 2.41 9.60 8.02
CA ASN A 132 2.58 10.95 7.52
C ASN A 132 1.21 11.56 7.16
N ALA A 133 1.18 12.68 6.48
CA ALA A 133 -0.06 13.37 6.08
C ALA A 133 -0.23 13.41 4.55
N ILE A 134 0.32 12.44 3.80
CA ILE A 134 0.36 12.41 2.34
C ILE A 134 -1.05 12.18 1.78
N GLU A 135 -1.49 13.02 0.86
CA GLU A 135 -2.79 12.92 0.20
C GLU A 135 -2.69 12.31 -1.20
N HIS A 136 -1.58 12.53 -1.89
CA HIS A 136 -1.36 12.08 -3.27
C HIS A 136 0.02 11.44 -3.44
N ILE A 137 0.04 10.27 -4.10
CA ILE A 137 1.30 9.63 -4.49
C ILE A 137 1.87 10.37 -5.69
N SER A 138 3.12 10.82 -5.61
CA SER A 138 3.81 11.52 -6.69
C SER A 138 5.33 11.46 -6.50
N GLY A 139 6.08 11.86 -7.52
CA GLY A 139 7.53 12.09 -7.38
C GLY A 139 8.39 10.84 -7.42
N LEU A 140 7.84 9.70 -7.85
CA LEU A 140 8.55 8.43 -7.95
C LEU A 140 8.95 8.09 -9.39
N GLU A 141 8.83 9.03 -10.33
CA GLU A 141 8.99 8.78 -11.76
C GLU A 141 10.40 8.24 -12.13
N ASN A 142 11.42 8.58 -11.33
CA ASN A 142 12.80 8.15 -11.54
C ASN A 142 13.22 6.97 -10.64
N ASN A 143 12.39 6.54 -9.70
CA ASN A 143 12.76 5.50 -8.72
C ASN A 143 12.47 4.08 -9.24
N LEU A 144 13.00 3.75 -10.42
CA LEU A 144 12.71 2.50 -11.13
C LEU A 144 13.30 1.25 -10.46
N GLU A 145 14.21 1.45 -9.49
CA GLU A 145 14.79 0.37 -8.68
C GLU A 145 13.97 0.05 -7.44
N LEU A 146 12.88 0.80 -7.17
CA LEU A 146 12.10 0.65 -5.95
C LEU A 146 11.47 -0.73 -5.85
N GLU A 147 11.76 -1.42 -4.76
CA GLU A 147 11.36 -2.79 -4.44
C GLU A 147 10.25 -2.81 -3.38
N VAL A 148 10.35 -1.94 -2.37
CA VAL A 148 9.40 -1.83 -1.25
C VAL A 148 8.97 -0.38 -1.07
N LEU A 149 7.66 -0.16 -1.03
CA LEU A 149 7.07 1.16 -0.78
C LEU A 149 6.04 1.08 0.35
N ASP A 150 6.32 1.77 1.46
CA ASP A 150 5.36 1.91 2.56
C ASP A 150 4.78 3.33 2.60
N LEU A 151 3.48 3.41 2.38
CA LEU A 151 2.65 4.61 2.43
C LEU A 151 1.50 4.44 3.44
N SER A 152 1.64 3.51 4.37
CA SER A 152 0.61 3.24 5.38
C SER A 152 0.41 4.43 6.32
N PHE A 153 -0.78 4.54 6.91
CA PHE A 153 -1.15 5.62 7.84
C PHE A 153 -0.96 7.02 7.24
N ASN A 154 -1.61 7.22 6.09
CA ASN A 154 -1.61 8.49 5.37
C ASN A 154 -3.05 8.93 5.02
N ASN A 155 -3.19 9.95 4.17
CA ASN A 155 -4.48 10.48 3.74
C ASN A 155 -4.80 10.16 2.28
N ILE A 156 -4.16 9.15 1.68
CA ILE A 156 -4.23 8.81 0.27
C ILE A 156 -5.63 8.33 -0.11
N ARG A 157 -6.19 8.90 -1.19
CA ARG A 157 -7.52 8.54 -1.72
C ARG A 157 -7.43 7.66 -2.97
N HIS A 158 -6.35 7.74 -3.73
CA HIS A 158 -6.18 7.04 -5.01
C HIS A 158 -4.79 6.41 -5.12
N VAL A 159 -4.75 5.16 -5.57
CA VAL A 159 -3.52 4.42 -5.85
C VAL A 159 -3.06 4.79 -7.26
N SER A 160 -2.45 5.94 -7.42
CA SER A 160 -2.04 6.46 -8.74
C SER A 160 -0.54 6.69 -8.82
N ARG A 161 -0.02 6.85 -10.04
CA ARG A 161 1.37 7.22 -10.32
C ARG A 161 2.43 6.27 -9.77
N ILE A 162 2.09 4.97 -9.63
CA ILE A 162 3.02 3.90 -9.25
C ILE A 162 3.09 2.80 -10.30
N ALA A 163 2.20 2.83 -11.30
CA ALA A 163 2.13 1.80 -12.34
C ALA A 163 3.47 1.56 -13.07
N HIS A 164 4.32 2.59 -13.16
CA HIS A 164 5.62 2.55 -13.83
C HIS A 164 6.75 1.89 -13.03
N LEU A 165 6.52 1.45 -11.79
CA LEU A 165 7.53 0.84 -10.92
C LEU A 165 7.75 -0.65 -11.25
N PRO A 166 8.79 -1.03 -12.02
CA PRO A 166 8.90 -2.38 -12.58
C PRO A 166 9.43 -3.42 -11.58
N LYS A 167 10.04 -2.98 -10.49
CA LYS A 167 10.64 -3.84 -9.47
C LYS A 167 9.87 -3.88 -8.16
N CYS A 168 8.85 -3.02 -8.00
CA CYS A 168 8.08 -2.95 -6.77
C CYS A 168 7.31 -4.26 -6.53
N HIS A 169 7.74 -5.03 -5.56
CA HIS A 169 7.13 -6.30 -5.21
C HIS A 169 6.31 -6.24 -3.91
N THR A 170 6.48 -5.22 -3.08
CA THR A 170 5.73 -5.04 -1.84
C THR A 170 5.23 -3.60 -1.73
N LEU A 171 3.92 -3.46 -1.54
CA LEU A 171 3.24 -2.18 -1.45
C LEU A 171 2.32 -2.16 -0.22
N PHE A 172 2.63 -1.27 0.73
CA PHE A 172 1.83 -1.04 1.92
C PHE A 172 1.04 0.26 1.80
N LEU A 173 -0.28 0.17 1.94
CA LEU A 173 -1.24 1.28 1.88
C LEU A 173 -2.28 1.18 3.02
N VAL A 174 -1.88 0.57 4.14
CA VAL A 174 -2.75 0.36 5.30
C VAL A 174 -3.20 1.69 5.90
N GLN A 175 -4.45 1.76 6.41
CA GLN A 175 -4.98 2.96 7.08
C GLN A 175 -4.86 4.24 6.24
N ASN A 176 -5.47 4.20 5.07
CA ASN A 176 -5.61 5.33 4.16
C ASN A 176 -7.11 5.64 3.91
N LYS A 177 -7.43 6.43 2.89
CA LYS A 177 -8.80 6.82 2.53
C LYS A 177 -9.23 6.26 1.17
N ILE A 178 -8.64 5.14 0.72
CA ILE A 178 -8.85 4.53 -0.59
C ILE A 178 -10.23 3.87 -0.64
N ALA A 179 -11.13 4.35 -1.52
CA ALA A 179 -12.47 3.83 -1.66
C ALA A 179 -12.61 2.81 -2.80
N HIS A 180 -11.80 2.92 -3.83
CA HIS A 180 -11.78 2.02 -4.99
C HIS A 180 -10.41 2.04 -5.68
N ILE A 181 -10.10 0.98 -6.40
CA ILE A 181 -8.94 0.89 -7.30
C ILE A 181 -9.47 1.16 -8.72
N ARG A 182 -8.91 2.16 -9.38
CA ARG A 182 -9.31 2.52 -10.76
C ARG A 182 -8.63 1.60 -11.79
N PRO A 183 -9.20 1.42 -12.98
CA PRO A 183 -8.58 0.61 -14.03
C PRO A 183 -7.16 1.06 -14.42
N THR A 184 -6.83 2.33 -14.22
CA THR A 184 -5.53 2.92 -14.55
C THR A 184 -4.49 2.85 -13.43
N ASP A 185 -4.87 2.50 -12.21
CA ASP A 185 -4.02 2.64 -11.02
C ASP A 185 -2.89 1.59 -10.99
N LEU A 186 -3.21 0.36 -11.35
CA LEU A 186 -2.29 -0.79 -11.29
C LEU A 186 -2.05 -1.39 -12.68
N GLN A 187 -1.74 -0.54 -13.66
CA GLN A 187 -1.38 -0.96 -15.03
C GLN A 187 0.05 -1.52 -15.08
N PRO A 188 0.40 -2.37 -16.07
CA PRO A 188 1.78 -2.80 -16.27
C PRO A 188 2.76 -1.61 -16.35
N PRO A 189 3.99 -1.75 -15.80
CA PRO A 189 4.63 -3.02 -15.35
C PRO A 189 4.37 -3.47 -13.91
N ILE A 190 3.83 -2.64 -13.00
CA ILE A 190 3.72 -2.99 -11.58
C ILE A 190 2.98 -4.32 -11.30
N PRO A 191 1.92 -4.72 -12.04
CA PRO A 191 1.25 -6.00 -11.79
C PRO A 191 2.14 -7.21 -12.02
N LEU A 192 3.22 -7.06 -12.79
CA LEU A 192 4.15 -8.15 -13.09
C LEU A 192 5.17 -8.37 -11.96
N SER A 193 5.47 -7.34 -11.19
CA SER A 193 6.43 -7.41 -10.07
C SER A 193 5.75 -7.66 -8.73
N LEU A 194 4.54 -7.11 -8.51
CA LEU A 194 3.91 -7.11 -7.21
C LEU A 194 3.62 -8.53 -6.69
N ARG A 195 4.03 -8.80 -5.46
CA ARG A 195 3.85 -10.05 -4.73
C ARG A 195 3.02 -9.87 -3.47
N SER A 196 3.15 -8.76 -2.79
CA SER A 196 2.41 -8.47 -1.56
C SER A 196 1.76 -7.10 -1.66
N LEU A 197 0.45 -7.03 -1.39
CA LEU A 197 -0.36 -5.81 -1.41
C LEU A 197 -1.19 -5.71 -0.13
N GLU A 198 -0.96 -4.65 0.64
CA GLU A 198 -1.70 -4.37 1.86
C GLU A 198 -2.56 -3.11 1.72
N LEU A 199 -3.86 -3.28 1.81
CA LEU A 199 -4.89 -2.25 1.71
C LEU A 199 -5.83 -2.25 2.95
N GLY A 200 -5.37 -2.83 4.05
CA GLY A 200 -6.16 -2.91 5.28
C GLY A 200 -6.53 -1.54 5.84
N GLY A 201 -7.70 -1.41 6.50
CA GLY A 201 -8.12 -0.15 7.12
C GLY A 201 -8.44 0.97 6.13
N ASN A 202 -8.94 0.65 4.96
CA ASN A 202 -9.36 1.59 3.93
C ASN A 202 -10.91 1.62 3.80
N ARG A 203 -11.42 2.10 2.68
CA ARG A 203 -12.86 2.27 2.42
C ARG A 203 -13.36 1.44 1.23
N LEU A 204 -12.59 0.42 0.81
CA LEU A 204 -12.89 -0.42 -0.36
C LEU A 204 -14.24 -1.11 -0.21
N ARG A 205 -15.07 -1.09 -1.26
CA ARG A 205 -16.36 -1.78 -1.34
C ARG A 205 -16.31 -3.02 -2.23
N SER A 206 -15.35 -3.09 -3.14
CA SER A 206 -15.11 -4.20 -4.07
C SER A 206 -13.60 -4.46 -4.24
N LEU A 207 -13.26 -5.60 -4.86
CA LEU A 207 -11.90 -5.96 -5.26
C LEU A 207 -11.70 -5.79 -6.78
N GLU A 208 -12.54 -4.98 -7.41
CA GLU A 208 -12.43 -4.68 -8.83
C GLU A 208 -11.05 -4.12 -9.20
N ASN A 209 -10.64 -4.38 -10.44
CA ASN A 209 -9.36 -3.91 -11.01
C ASN A 209 -8.08 -4.48 -10.35
N LEU A 210 -8.20 -5.50 -9.48
CA LEU A 210 -7.07 -6.27 -8.99
C LEU A 210 -6.72 -7.47 -9.89
N SER A 211 -7.57 -7.82 -10.83
CA SER A 211 -7.43 -9.00 -11.69
C SER A 211 -6.13 -9.05 -12.51
N GLN A 212 -5.47 -7.91 -12.71
CA GLN A 212 -4.20 -7.81 -13.42
C GLN A 212 -2.99 -8.25 -12.58
N LEU A 213 -3.14 -8.35 -11.25
CA LEU A 213 -2.07 -8.68 -10.32
C LEU A 213 -1.80 -10.20 -10.28
N THR A 214 -1.63 -10.83 -11.44
CA THR A 214 -1.56 -12.30 -11.59
C THR A 214 -0.36 -12.96 -10.91
N ASN A 215 0.61 -12.16 -10.46
CA ASN A 215 1.76 -12.62 -9.69
C ASN A 215 1.63 -12.38 -8.18
N LEU A 216 0.49 -11.84 -7.73
CA LEU A 216 0.27 -11.56 -6.31
C LEU A 216 0.21 -12.86 -5.51
N GLU A 217 0.95 -12.89 -4.42
CA GLU A 217 1.02 -14.00 -3.48
C GLU A 217 0.29 -13.69 -2.17
N GLU A 218 0.23 -12.43 -1.78
CA GLU A 218 -0.39 -11.99 -0.54
C GLU A 218 -1.30 -10.77 -0.78
N LEU A 219 -2.56 -10.87 -0.32
CA LEU A 219 -3.53 -9.78 -0.37
C LEU A 219 -4.15 -9.55 1.01
N TRP A 220 -3.87 -8.39 1.59
CA TRP A 220 -4.34 -7.98 2.91
C TRP A 220 -5.32 -6.81 2.76
N VAL A 221 -6.63 -7.10 2.87
CA VAL A 221 -7.73 -6.13 2.69
C VAL A 221 -8.68 -6.10 3.89
N GLY A 222 -8.17 -6.45 5.06
CA GLY A 222 -8.94 -6.42 6.32
C GLY A 222 -9.41 -5.00 6.67
N LYS A 223 -10.48 -4.88 7.48
CA LYS A 223 -11.05 -3.59 7.90
C LYS A 223 -11.41 -2.67 6.71
N ASN A 224 -12.24 -3.18 5.81
CA ASN A 224 -12.80 -2.45 4.66
C ASN A 224 -14.34 -2.61 4.64
N LYS A 225 -15.00 -2.29 3.53
CA LYS A 225 -16.45 -2.43 3.34
C LYS A 225 -16.80 -3.43 2.22
N ILE A 226 -15.93 -4.42 1.96
CA ILE A 226 -16.01 -5.37 0.84
C ILE A 226 -17.16 -6.34 1.06
N THR A 227 -17.97 -6.58 0.02
CA THR A 227 -19.18 -7.41 0.08
C THR A 227 -19.09 -8.71 -0.71
N SER A 228 -18.12 -8.83 -1.64
CA SER A 228 -17.87 -10.04 -2.45
C SER A 228 -16.37 -10.21 -2.77
N LEU A 229 -15.98 -11.42 -3.21
CA LEU A 229 -14.63 -11.71 -3.69
C LEU A 229 -14.49 -11.52 -5.21
N ASP A 230 -15.47 -10.87 -5.86
CA ASP A 230 -15.38 -10.58 -7.28
C ASP A 230 -14.14 -9.72 -7.58
N GLY A 231 -13.48 -10.03 -8.71
CA GLY A 231 -12.29 -9.29 -9.15
C GLY A 231 -10.95 -9.96 -8.84
N ILE A 232 -10.90 -11.04 -8.05
CA ILE A 232 -9.64 -11.73 -7.70
C ILE A 232 -9.50 -13.14 -8.31
N ALA A 233 -10.46 -13.60 -9.10
CA ALA A 233 -10.45 -14.95 -9.68
C ALA A 233 -9.22 -15.28 -10.54
N SER A 234 -8.52 -14.29 -11.06
CA SER A 234 -7.28 -14.44 -11.86
C SER A 234 -6.01 -14.55 -11.00
N LEU A 235 -6.09 -14.36 -9.69
CA LEU A 235 -4.94 -14.35 -8.79
C LEU A 235 -4.51 -15.78 -8.42
N LYS A 236 -4.11 -16.57 -9.43
CA LYS A 236 -3.82 -18.01 -9.29
C LYS A 236 -2.64 -18.33 -8.37
N LYS A 237 -1.78 -17.35 -8.09
CA LYS A 237 -0.61 -17.48 -7.21
C LYS A 237 -0.88 -17.00 -5.79
N LEU A 238 -2.09 -16.51 -5.49
CA LEU A 238 -2.43 -15.99 -4.18
C LEU A 238 -2.39 -17.11 -3.14
N LYS A 239 -1.51 -16.96 -2.16
CA LYS A 239 -1.30 -17.90 -1.04
C LYS A 239 -2.03 -17.44 0.21
N ILE A 240 -2.03 -16.14 0.47
CA ILE A 240 -2.62 -15.53 1.65
C ILE A 240 -3.69 -14.53 1.24
N LEU A 241 -4.92 -14.72 1.72
CA LEU A 241 -6.00 -13.75 1.62
C LEU A 241 -6.51 -13.37 3.00
N SER A 242 -6.29 -12.12 3.39
CA SER A 242 -6.80 -11.56 4.63
C SER A 242 -7.90 -10.55 4.33
N ILE A 243 -9.16 -10.93 4.65
CA ILE A 243 -10.35 -10.11 4.40
C ILE A 243 -11.22 -9.97 5.65
N GLN A 244 -10.65 -10.11 6.84
CA GLN A 244 -11.34 -9.94 8.11
C GLN A 244 -11.92 -8.53 8.27
N SER A 245 -12.96 -8.40 9.09
CA SER A 245 -13.64 -7.13 9.35
C SER A 245 -14.11 -6.43 8.06
N ASN A 246 -14.86 -7.17 7.26
CA ASN A 246 -15.52 -6.71 6.04
C ASN A 246 -17.02 -7.01 6.09
N ARG A 247 -17.71 -6.98 4.96
CA ARG A 247 -19.18 -7.14 4.86
C ARG A 247 -19.56 -8.36 4.01
N LEU A 248 -18.72 -9.40 3.95
CA LEU A 248 -19.03 -10.63 3.24
C LEU A 248 -20.21 -11.35 3.92
N THR A 249 -21.24 -11.69 3.16
CA THR A 249 -22.39 -12.49 3.62
C THR A 249 -22.38 -13.92 3.08
N LYS A 250 -21.63 -14.14 2.02
CA LYS A 250 -21.39 -15.44 1.37
C LYS A 250 -19.92 -15.58 1.04
N LEU A 251 -19.49 -16.82 0.94
CA LEU A 251 -18.14 -17.19 0.55
C LEU A 251 -18.20 -17.86 -0.83
N GLU A 252 -17.98 -17.07 -1.88
CA GLU A 252 -18.02 -17.50 -3.29
C GLU A 252 -16.73 -17.04 -3.99
N GLY A 253 -16.31 -17.75 -5.07
CA GLY A 253 -15.18 -17.33 -5.92
C GLY A 253 -13.79 -17.73 -5.41
N LEU A 254 -13.68 -18.62 -4.40
CA LEU A 254 -12.41 -19.17 -3.94
C LEU A 254 -11.87 -20.28 -4.83
N ASP A 255 -12.75 -20.99 -5.57
CA ASP A 255 -12.41 -22.17 -6.39
C ASP A 255 -11.29 -21.88 -7.41
N SER A 256 -11.20 -20.62 -7.82
CA SER A 256 -10.19 -20.19 -8.80
C SER A 256 -8.84 -19.83 -8.19
N LEU A 257 -8.73 -19.71 -6.86
CA LEU A 257 -7.49 -19.35 -6.16
C LEU A 257 -6.65 -20.60 -5.89
N GLU A 258 -6.04 -21.14 -6.93
CA GLU A 258 -5.36 -22.44 -6.93
C GLU A 258 -4.21 -22.57 -5.93
N ALA A 259 -3.55 -21.48 -5.56
CA ALA A 259 -2.43 -21.47 -4.63
C ALA A 259 -2.81 -21.10 -3.19
N LEU A 260 -4.08 -20.81 -2.90
CA LEU A 260 -4.49 -20.31 -1.58
C LEU A 260 -4.20 -21.31 -0.47
N GLU A 261 -3.45 -20.87 0.53
CA GLU A 261 -3.03 -21.66 1.71
C GLU A 261 -3.67 -21.12 2.99
N GLU A 262 -3.73 -19.79 3.14
CA GLU A 262 -4.25 -19.13 4.33
C GLU A 262 -5.39 -18.17 4.00
N LEU A 263 -6.48 -18.24 4.77
CA LEU A 263 -7.66 -17.43 4.59
C LEU A 263 -8.14 -16.88 5.94
N TYR A 264 -8.14 -15.56 6.10
CA TYR A 264 -8.57 -14.85 7.29
C TYR A 264 -9.92 -14.18 7.04
N LEU A 265 -10.99 -14.65 7.68
CA LEU A 265 -12.40 -14.27 7.44
C LEU A 265 -13.12 -13.68 8.65
N SER A 266 -12.48 -13.60 9.81
CA SER A 266 -13.13 -13.16 11.04
C SER A 266 -13.84 -11.80 10.90
N HIS A 267 -14.90 -11.60 11.68
CA HIS A 267 -15.68 -10.34 11.65
C HIS A 267 -16.25 -9.97 10.27
N ASN A 268 -16.91 -10.95 9.62
CA ASN A 268 -17.75 -10.76 8.44
C ASN A 268 -19.20 -11.18 8.77
N GLY A 269 -20.13 -10.98 7.83
CA GLY A 269 -21.54 -11.39 7.95
C GLY A 269 -21.82 -12.82 7.50
N LEU A 270 -20.81 -13.70 7.46
CA LEU A 270 -20.94 -15.08 7.00
C LEU A 270 -21.78 -15.90 7.99
N THR A 271 -22.80 -16.57 7.50
CA THR A 271 -23.64 -17.50 8.29
C THR A 271 -23.25 -18.96 8.12
N LYS A 272 -22.47 -19.28 7.08
CA LYS A 272 -21.95 -20.61 6.75
C LYS A 272 -20.53 -20.50 6.21
N LEU A 273 -19.73 -21.52 6.48
CA LEU A 273 -18.46 -21.77 5.79
C LEU A 273 -18.73 -22.83 4.72
N GLU A 274 -18.72 -22.43 3.49
CA GLU A 274 -18.95 -23.29 2.30
C GLU A 274 -17.92 -22.94 1.23
N ASN A 275 -17.76 -23.80 0.20
CA ASN A 275 -16.83 -23.58 -0.92
C ASN A 275 -15.35 -23.48 -0.49
N LEU A 276 -14.93 -24.33 0.44
CA LEU A 276 -13.54 -24.43 0.93
C LEU A 276 -12.83 -25.71 0.46
N GLU A 277 -13.42 -26.44 -0.50
CA GLU A 277 -12.96 -27.75 -0.98
C GLU A 277 -11.79 -27.63 -1.98
#